data_6b3408d932123b0044a2075e622663ad
#
_entry.id   6b3408d932123b0044a2075e622663ad
#
_cell.length_a   1.000
_cell.length_b   1.000
_cell.length_c   1.000
_cell.angle_alpha   90.00
_cell.angle_beta   90.00
_cell.angle_gamma   90.00
#
_symmetry.space_group_name_H-M   'P 1'
#
loop_
_entity.id
_entity.type
_entity.pdbx_description
1 polymer ?
#
loop_
_entity_poly.entity_id
_entity_poly.type
_entity_poly.pdbx_seq_one_letter_code
_entity_poly.pdbx_strand_id
1 'polypeptide(L)'
;MNRLLWMLVALLSLAACTEDTEYTAGVWYRRSDFDGVARMDAAGFTIGNKGYLCGGYRGSKKERLKDLWEYHIDNDWWTQCEDMPDEAIARNAATGFAVGTKGYIVGGYDKDANDYLDDCWEYDPATGNWKQ
;
A
#
# COMPACT_ATOMS: atom_id res chain seq x y z
N MET A 1 53.81 -15.73 29.87
CA MET A 1 52.41 -16.08 29.72
C MET A 1 51.69 -14.81 29.26
N ASN A 2 51.10 -14.82 28.08
CA ASN A 2 49.84 -14.12 27.70
C ASN A 2 49.87 -13.14 26.54
N ARG A 3 50.93 -12.89 25.83
CA ARG A 3 50.81 -12.15 24.56
C ARG A 3 50.22 -13.03 23.43
N LEU A 4 50.54 -14.35 23.47
CA LEU A 4 50.00 -15.30 22.49
C LEU A 4 48.51 -15.58 22.70
N LEU A 5 48.03 -15.57 23.95
CA LEU A 5 46.63 -15.79 24.29
C LEU A 5 45.74 -14.62 23.84
N TRP A 6 46.23 -13.39 23.98
CA TRP A 6 45.52 -12.21 23.50
C TRP A 6 45.46 -12.11 21.97
N MET A 7 46.50 -12.57 21.27
CA MET A 7 46.47 -12.67 19.80
C MET A 7 45.49 -13.74 19.31
N LEU A 8 45.39 -14.88 20.02
CA LEU A 8 44.40 -15.94 19.71
C LEU A 8 42.95 -15.46 19.92
N VAL A 9 42.68 -14.70 20.98
CA VAL A 9 41.39 -14.16 21.29
C VAL A 9 41.00 -13.08 20.26
N ALA A 10 41.95 -12.24 19.83
CA ALA A 10 41.72 -11.24 18.78
C ALA A 10 41.47 -11.84 17.38
N LEU A 11 42.09 -13.01 17.10
CA LEU A 11 41.83 -13.72 15.83
C LEU A 11 40.45 -14.43 15.83
N LEU A 12 39.94 -14.87 16.98
CA LEU A 12 38.62 -15.49 17.09
C LEU A 12 37.47 -14.50 17.00
N SER A 13 37.73 -13.21 17.28
CA SER A 13 36.70 -12.15 17.17
C SER A 13 36.47 -11.63 15.74
N LEU A 14 37.31 -12.03 14.79
CA LEU A 14 37.17 -11.64 13.36
C LEU A 14 36.38 -12.66 12.52
N ALA A 15 35.95 -13.78 13.12
CA ALA A 15 35.16 -14.81 12.42
C ALA A 15 33.64 -14.68 12.62
N ALA A 16 33.18 -13.60 13.24
CA ALA A 16 31.75 -13.35 13.43
C ALA A 16 31.29 -12.39 12.34
N CYS A 17 30.47 -12.88 11.44
CA CYS A 17 29.71 -12.25 10.36
C CYS A 17 30.21 -12.60 8.95
N THR A 18 30.02 -13.88 8.59
CA THR A 18 29.69 -14.22 7.21
C THR A 18 28.49 -15.18 7.27
N GLU A 19 27.32 -14.63 7.60
CA GLU A 19 26.11 -15.22 7.06
C GLU A 19 26.04 -14.74 5.61
N ASP A 20 26.49 -15.59 4.70
CA ASP A 20 26.09 -15.51 3.31
C ASP A 20 24.58 -15.78 3.27
N THR A 21 23.78 -14.75 3.53
CA THR A 21 22.39 -14.76 3.11
C THR A 21 22.43 -14.80 1.59
N GLU A 22 22.23 -15.99 0.98
CA GLU A 22 21.89 -16.07 -0.42
C GLU A 22 20.65 -15.18 -0.63
N TYR A 23 20.90 -14.01 -1.17
CA TYR A 23 19.85 -13.11 -1.62
C TYR A 23 19.22 -13.79 -2.83
N THR A 24 18.18 -14.55 -2.62
CA THR A 24 17.33 -15.02 -3.70
C THR A 24 16.62 -13.78 -4.24
N ALA A 25 17.17 -13.19 -5.31
CA ALA A 25 16.49 -12.12 -6.02
C ALA A 25 15.10 -12.63 -6.39
N GLY A 26 14.05 -11.92 -5.95
CA GLY A 26 12.68 -12.28 -6.30
C GLY A 26 12.51 -12.26 -7.83
N VAL A 27 11.71 -13.19 -8.34
CA VAL A 27 11.32 -13.18 -9.76
C VAL A 27 10.13 -12.24 -9.93
N TRP A 28 10.29 -11.23 -10.77
CA TRP A 28 9.24 -10.28 -11.08
C TRP A 28 8.51 -10.69 -12.36
N TYR A 29 7.19 -10.74 -12.30
CA TYR A 29 6.32 -10.97 -13.45
C TYR A 29 5.53 -9.69 -13.73
N ARG A 30 5.51 -9.25 -15.00
CA ARG A 30 4.62 -8.18 -15.42
C ARG A 30 3.18 -8.68 -15.35
N ARG A 31 2.30 -7.88 -14.77
CA ARG A 31 0.86 -8.06 -14.72
C ARG A 31 0.18 -7.02 -15.63
N SER A 32 -1.17 -7.07 -15.70
CA SER A 32 -1.96 -6.10 -16.46
C SER A 32 -1.65 -4.67 -16.00
N ASP A 33 -1.69 -3.75 -16.96
CA ASP A 33 -1.60 -2.33 -16.65
C ASP A 33 -2.87 -1.89 -15.90
N PHE A 34 -2.75 -0.84 -15.10
CA PHE A 34 -3.88 -0.27 -14.36
C PHE A 34 -4.86 0.43 -15.33
N ASP A 35 -6.14 0.04 -15.31
CA ASP A 35 -7.16 0.56 -16.23
C ASP A 35 -7.66 1.99 -15.88
N GLY A 36 -7.41 2.43 -14.64
CA GLY A 36 -7.74 3.77 -14.19
C GLY A 36 -6.74 4.84 -14.63
N VAL A 37 -7.00 6.09 -14.26
CA VAL A 37 -6.10 7.19 -14.59
C VAL A 37 -4.79 7.08 -13.79
N ALA A 38 -3.66 7.46 -14.42
CA ALA A 38 -2.36 7.50 -13.76
C ALA A 38 -2.39 8.43 -12.54
N ARG A 39 -1.88 7.95 -11.41
CA ARG A 39 -1.98 8.61 -10.11
C ARG A 39 -0.77 8.32 -9.22
N MET A 40 -0.60 9.13 -8.21
CA MET A 40 0.34 8.94 -7.12
C MET A 40 -0.38 9.04 -5.78
N ASP A 41 0.24 8.57 -4.71
CA ASP A 41 -0.24 8.67 -3.33
C ASP A 41 -1.66 8.10 -3.11
N ALA A 42 -2.04 7.06 -3.86
CA ALA A 42 -3.28 6.33 -3.64
C ALA A 42 -3.16 5.43 -2.41
N ALA A 43 -4.26 5.22 -1.70
CA ALA A 43 -4.35 4.23 -0.64
C ALA A 43 -4.58 2.83 -1.21
N GLY A 44 -3.95 1.81 -0.63
CA GLY A 44 -4.13 0.42 -1.05
C GLY A 44 -4.35 -0.53 0.12
N PHE A 45 -5.14 -1.59 -0.11
CA PHE A 45 -5.35 -2.68 0.83
C PHE A 45 -5.66 -3.98 0.08
N THR A 46 -5.69 -5.10 0.80
CA THR A 46 -6.03 -6.41 0.22
C THR A 46 -7.08 -7.12 1.05
N ILE A 47 -8.04 -7.78 0.41
CA ILE A 47 -9.03 -8.65 1.05
C ILE A 47 -9.08 -9.97 0.28
N GLY A 48 -8.72 -11.06 0.95
CA GLY A 48 -8.63 -12.37 0.30
C GLY A 48 -7.66 -12.33 -0.88
N ASN A 49 -8.13 -12.69 -2.08
CA ASN A 49 -7.34 -12.71 -3.32
C ASN A 49 -7.59 -11.48 -4.22
N LYS A 50 -7.90 -10.35 -3.62
CA LYS A 50 -8.15 -9.09 -4.32
C LYS A 50 -7.33 -7.96 -3.73
N GLY A 51 -6.74 -7.15 -4.60
CA GLY A 51 -6.10 -5.89 -4.26
C GLY A 51 -7.06 -4.71 -4.51
N TYR A 52 -7.00 -3.69 -3.69
CA TYR A 52 -7.81 -2.49 -3.83
C TYR A 52 -6.95 -1.24 -3.87
N LEU A 53 -7.32 -0.29 -4.72
CA LEU A 53 -6.66 1.00 -4.86
C LEU A 53 -7.71 2.11 -4.81
N CYS A 54 -7.57 3.04 -3.87
CA CYS A 54 -8.53 4.11 -3.62
C CYS A 54 -7.88 5.49 -3.66
N GLY A 55 -8.55 6.44 -4.31
CA GLY A 55 -8.15 7.83 -4.33
C GLY A 55 -6.79 8.09 -4.99
N GLY A 56 -6.05 9.05 -4.46
CA GLY A 56 -4.76 9.47 -4.99
C GLY A 56 -4.81 10.81 -5.71
N TYR A 57 -3.68 11.20 -6.28
CA TYR A 57 -3.50 12.47 -6.97
C TYR A 57 -3.18 12.28 -8.45
N ARG A 58 -4.00 12.86 -9.32
CA ARG A 58 -3.79 12.93 -10.77
C ARG A 58 -3.05 14.20 -11.12
N GLY A 59 -1.73 14.09 -11.33
CA GLY A 59 -0.86 15.24 -11.57
C GLY A 59 -1.21 16.03 -12.84
N SER A 60 -1.62 15.35 -13.91
CA SER A 60 -1.96 16.01 -15.21
C SER A 60 -3.13 16.99 -15.11
N LYS A 61 -4.09 16.78 -14.20
CA LYS A 61 -5.22 17.66 -13.95
C LYS A 61 -5.17 18.37 -12.61
N LYS A 62 -4.15 18.09 -11.78
CA LYS A 62 -3.99 18.63 -10.42
C LYS A 62 -5.22 18.36 -9.54
N GLU A 63 -5.83 17.19 -9.70
CA GLU A 63 -7.02 16.79 -8.97
C GLU A 63 -6.74 15.61 -8.02
N ARG A 64 -7.50 15.52 -6.94
CA ARG A 64 -7.57 14.36 -6.08
C ARG A 64 -8.74 13.50 -6.50
N LEU A 65 -8.59 12.21 -6.25
CA LEU A 65 -9.52 11.18 -6.67
C LEU A 65 -10.21 10.58 -5.44
N LYS A 66 -11.38 9.99 -5.64
CA LYS A 66 -12.12 9.22 -4.64
C LYS A 66 -12.68 7.91 -5.21
N ASP A 67 -12.23 7.53 -6.41
CA ASP A 67 -12.59 6.29 -7.06
C ASP A 67 -11.94 5.10 -6.34
N LEU A 68 -12.59 3.95 -6.43
CA LEU A 68 -12.10 2.68 -5.92
C LEU A 68 -11.95 1.68 -7.07
N TRP A 69 -10.84 0.99 -7.10
CA TRP A 69 -10.52 -0.05 -8.07
C TRP A 69 -10.18 -1.35 -7.37
N GLU A 70 -10.67 -2.45 -7.91
CA GLU A 70 -10.38 -3.81 -7.49
C GLU A 70 -9.50 -4.51 -8.52
N TYR A 71 -8.37 -5.09 -8.07
CA TYR A 71 -7.51 -5.95 -8.89
C TYR A 71 -7.78 -7.41 -8.58
N HIS A 72 -8.11 -8.18 -9.60
CA HIS A 72 -8.34 -9.62 -9.53
C HIS A 72 -7.03 -10.35 -9.77
N ILE A 73 -6.40 -10.86 -8.72
CA ILE A 73 -5.07 -11.49 -8.78
C ILE A 73 -5.06 -12.72 -9.69
N ASP A 74 -6.11 -13.55 -9.65
CA ASP A 74 -6.19 -14.77 -10.44
C ASP A 74 -6.37 -14.51 -11.93
N ASN A 75 -7.14 -13.49 -12.26
CA ASN A 75 -7.55 -13.18 -13.64
C ASN A 75 -6.70 -12.10 -14.28
N ASP A 76 -5.84 -11.43 -13.49
CA ASP A 76 -4.94 -10.35 -13.94
C ASP A 76 -5.67 -9.19 -14.63
N TRP A 77 -6.73 -8.67 -14.01
CA TRP A 77 -7.50 -7.55 -14.51
C TRP A 77 -7.95 -6.60 -13.40
N TRP A 78 -8.33 -5.37 -13.79
CA TRP A 78 -8.87 -4.35 -12.91
C TRP A 78 -10.36 -4.16 -13.16
N THR A 79 -11.12 -3.82 -12.12
CA THR A 79 -12.54 -3.43 -12.19
C THR A 79 -12.74 -2.19 -11.34
N GLN A 80 -13.42 -1.18 -11.88
CA GLN A 80 -13.85 -0.06 -11.06
C GLN A 80 -15.02 -0.49 -10.17
N CYS A 81 -14.89 -0.22 -8.88
CA CYS A 81 -15.93 -0.38 -7.87
C CYS A 81 -16.71 0.93 -7.67
N GLU A 82 -17.68 0.92 -6.74
CA GLU A 82 -18.34 2.15 -6.32
C GLU A 82 -17.33 3.11 -5.68
N ASP A 83 -17.33 4.33 -6.18
CA ASP A 83 -16.51 5.41 -5.64
C ASP A 83 -16.88 5.69 -4.17
N MET A 84 -16.00 6.33 -3.42
CA MET A 84 -16.38 6.87 -2.11
C MET A 84 -17.58 7.82 -2.29
N PRO A 85 -18.53 7.84 -1.32
CA PRO A 85 -19.78 8.59 -1.46
C PRO A 85 -19.55 10.11 -1.59
N ASP A 86 -20.62 10.82 -1.90
CA ASP A 86 -20.52 12.26 -2.19
C ASP A 86 -20.05 13.07 -0.98
N GLU A 87 -20.36 12.62 0.22
CA GLU A 87 -19.91 13.20 1.48
C GLU A 87 -18.41 13.02 1.72
N ALA A 88 -17.79 12.03 1.07
CA ALA A 88 -16.35 11.82 1.19
C ALA A 88 -15.58 12.79 0.32
N ILE A 89 -14.56 13.40 0.90
CA ILE A 89 -13.67 14.33 0.21
C ILE A 89 -12.66 13.53 -0.62
N ALA A 90 -12.45 13.92 -1.88
CA ALA A 90 -11.41 13.37 -2.74
C ALA A 90 -10.03 13.63 -2.15
N ARG A 91 -9.18 12.60 -2.06
CA ARG A 91 -7.98 12.63 -1.22
C ARG A 91 -6.79 11.91 -1.84
N ASN A 92 -5.60 12.31 -1.43
CA ASN A 92 -4.36 11.56 -1.61
C ASN A 92 -3.65 11.36 -0.25
N ALA A 93 -2.63 10.53 -0.22
CA ALA A 93 -1.84 10.25 0.99
C ALA A 93 -2.69 9.72 2.17
N ALA A 94 -3.83 9.07 1.91
CA ALA A 94 -4.59 8.35 2.90
C ALA A 94 -3.92 7.01 3.22
N THR A 95 -4.24 6.45 4.38
CA THR A 95 -3.84 5.09 4.76
C THR A 95 -4.95 4.11 4.42
N GLY A 96 -4.62 3.02 3.70
CA GLY A 96 -5.52 1.92 3.42
C GLY A 96 -5.12 0.67 4.21
N PHE A 97 -6.08 -0.05 4.79
CA PHE A 97 -5.87 -1.35 5.43
C PHE A 97 -7.16 -2.18 5.39
N ALA A 98 -7.06 -3.46 5.73
CA ALA A 98 -8.21 -4.34 5.82
C ALA A 98 -8.32 -4.96 7.22
N VAL A 99 -9.56 -5.16 7.68
CA VAL A 99 -9.89 -5.93 8.88
C VAL A 99 -10.99 -6.92 8.53
N GLY A 100 -10.67 -8.21 8.63
CA GLY A 100 -11.58 -9.28 8.21
C GLY A 100 -11.91 -9.17 6.72
N THR A 101 -13.16 -8.93 6.39
CA THR A 101 -13.68 -8.82 5.02
C THR A 101 -13.96 -7.39 4.58
N LYS A 102 -13.53 -6.38 5.36
CA LYS A 102 -13.77 -4.97 5.11
C LYS A 102 -12.48 -4.24 4.82
N GLY A 103 -12.54 -3.24 3.93
CA GLY A 103 -11.45 -2.30 3.69
C GLY A 103 -11.68 -0.98 4.39
N TYR A 104 -10.61 -0.29 4.75
CA TYR A 104 -10.67 1.00 5.43
C TYR A 104 -9.75 2.00 4.76
N ILE A 105 -10.25 3.23 4.60
CA ILE A 105 -9.50 4.39 4.14
C ILE A 105 -9.55 5.44 5.24
N VAL A 106 -8.38 5.84 5.73
CA VAL A 106 -8.26 6.73 6.88
C VAL A 106 -7.43 7.95 6.53
N GLY A 107 -7.95 9.12 6.89
CA GLY A 107 -7.27 10.39 6.72
C GLY A 107 -6.96 10.72 5.26
N GLY A 108 -5.82 11.29 5.03
CA GLY A 108 -5.38 11.80 3.74
C GLY A 108 -5.35 13.32 3.74
N TYR A 109 -5.16 13.89 2.56
CA TYR A 109 -5.02 15.34 2.38
C TYR A 109 -6.11 15.89 1.48
N ASP A 110 -6.82 16.91 1.98
CA ASP A 110 -7.76 17.77 1.26
C ASP A 110 -7.03 19.01 0.72
N LYS A 111 -7.06 19.16 -0.59
CA LYS A 111 -6.43 20.33 -1.22
C LYS A 111 -7.23 21.62 -1.00
N ASP A 112 -8.55 21.53 -1.03
CA ASP A 112 -9.40 22.73 -1.03
C ASP A 112 -9.40 23.38 0.35
N ALA A 113 -9.44 22.57 1.40
CA ALA A 113 -9.21 23.02 2.77
C ALA A 113 -7.73 23.28 3.09
N ASN A 114 -6.79 22.74 2.29
CA ASN A 114 -5.36 22.72 2.54
C ASN A 114 -5.01 22.11 3.91
N ASP A 115 -5.68 21.00 4.25
CA ASP A 115 -5.58 20.36 5.55
C ASP A 115 -5.64 18.84 5.45
N TYR A 116 -5.32 18.16 6.53
CA TYR A 116 -5.41 16.72 6.64
C TYR A 116 -6.79 16.30 7.15
N LEU A 117 -7.29 15.20 6.59
CA LEU A 117 -8.57 14.63 6.99
C LEU A 117 -8.39 13.73 8.22
N ASP A 118 -9.40 13.71 9.09
CA ASP A 118 -9.44 12.92 10.33
C ASP A 118 -10.57 11.86 10.31
N ASP A 119 -11.15 11.61 9.13
CA ASP A 119 -12.22 10.66 8.93
C ASP A 119 -11.71 9.22 8.67
N CYS A 120 -12.59 8.27 8.85
CA CYS A 120 -12.37 6.86 8.54
C CYS A 120 -13.56 6.32 7.76
N TRP A 121 -13.31 5.73 6.60
CA TRP A 121 -14.31 5.13 5.73
C TRP A 121 -14.14 3.63 5.63
N GLU A 122 -15.20 2.88 5.92
CA GLU A 122 -15.29 1.43 5.74
C GLU A 122 -15.90 1.10 4.39
N TYR A 123 -15.29 0.20 3.63
CA TYR A 123 -15.81 -0.39 2.40
C TYR A 123 -16.18 -1.85 2.61
N ASP A 124 -17.38 -2.23 2.21
CA ASP A 124 -17.85 -3.61 2.18
C ASP A 124 -17.88 -4.15 0.75
N PRO A 125 -16.90 -4.97 0.31
CA PRO A 125 -16.90 -5.52 -1.04
C PRO A 125 -18.05 -6.51 -1.32
N ALA A 126 -18.70 -7.05 -0.31
CA ALA A 126 -19.85 -7.94 -0.50
C ALA A 126 -21.10 -7.18 -0.95
N THR A 127 -21.23 -5.91 -0.60
CA THR A 127 -22.39 -5.06 -0.93
C THR A 127 -22.06 -3.87 -1.82
N GLY A 128 -20.76 -3.54 -1.96
CA GLY A 128 -20.29 -2.33 -2.64
C GLY A 128 -20.52 -1.05 -1.83
N ASN A 129 -20.94 -1.14 -0.57
CA ASN A 129 -21.33 0.01 0.22
C ASN A 129 -20.15 0.59 1.02
N TRP A 130 -20.21 1.90 1.21
CA TRP A 130 -19.33 2.67 2.07
C TRP A 130 -20.07 3.14 3.33
N LYS A 131 -19.33 3.28 4.43
CA LYS A 131 -19.80 3.81 5.70
C LYS A 131 -18.68 4.61 6.36
N GLN A 132 -18.99 5.80 6.89
CA GLN A 132 -18.12 6.59 7.74
C GLN A 132 -18.24 6.14 9.20
#